data_e40d8716fb4e98877aaee005f1fcdaf7
#
_entry.id   e40d8716fb4e98877aaee005f1fcdaf7
#
_cell.length_a   1.000
_cell.length_b   1.000
_cell.length_c   1.000
_cell.angle_alpha   90.00
_cell.angle_beta   90.00
_cell.angle_gamma   90.00
#
_symmetry.space_group_name_H-M   'P 1'
#
loop_
_entity.id
_entity.type
_entity.pdbx_description
1 polymer ?
#
loop_
_entity_poly.entity_id
_entity_poly.type
_entity_poly.pdbx_seq_one_letter_code
_entity_poly.pdbx_strand_id
1 'polypeptide(L)'
;SDDNQIGGDVYITDGFAGILYAAKAGYYAEGFSIINNSWGGGGYSLYEQAVVNECHNDYNAIIVCAAGNGSTSSWGESDEAHYPSGYDNVVSVCALGNNNQWNHWATYGTTVDLASPGEGIRSTTNNGYASWDGSSMASPVAASVFGLVKTYNPEWNNEMVEMMVLSTADPVIYNVNTEDYLQGMLGRGRVEAYNALITPLFPNIDYVGEDLIAG
;
A
#
# COMPACT_ATOMS: atom_id res chain seq x y z
N SER A 1 -3.22 -18.26 8.22
CA SER A 1 -4.60 -17.76 8.18
C SER A 1 -5.54 -18.94 8.33
N ASP A 2 -6.33 -18.96 9.38
CA ASP A 2 -7.40 -19.92 9.54
C ASP A 2 -8.61 -19.45 8.73
N ASP A 3 -8.89 -20.12 7.62
CA ASP A 3 -10.15 -19.96 6.88
C ASP A 3 -11.26 -20.66 7.66
N ASN A 4 -11.76 -20.01 8.70
CA ASN A 4 -12.95 -20.48 9.39
C ASN A 4 -14.18 -20.05 8.60
N GLN A 5 -14.75 -20.94 7.80
CA GLN A 5 -16.05 -20.74 7.17
C GLN A 5 -17.16 -20.91 8.21
N ILE A 6 -17.81 -19.83 8.60
CA ILE A 6 -19.05 -19.85 9.37
C ILE A 6 -20.15 -19.29 8.47
N GLY A 7 -21.08 -20.12 8.05
CA GLY A 7 -22.24 -19.67 7.27
C GLY A 7 -21.96 -19.29 5.81
N GLY A 8 -20.83 -19.73 5.24
CA GLY A 8 -20.44 -19.44 3.85
C GLY A 8 -19.55 -18.20 3.68
N ASP A 9 -19.33 -17.42 4.74
CA ASP A 9 -18.41 -16.30 4.73
C ASP A 9 -17.01 -16.72 5.19
N VAL A 10 -15.98 -16.13 4.59
CA VAL A 10 -14.57 -16.36 4.97
C VAL A 10 -14.16 -15.24 5.91
N TYR A 11 -13.71 -15.60 7.12
CA TYR A 11 -13.22 -14.65 8.11
C TYR A 11 -11.74 -14.89 8.41
N ILE A 12 -10.99 -13.78 8.54
CA ILE A 12 -9.63 -13.80 9.10
C ILE A 12 -9.75 -13.47 10.58
N THR A 13 -9.52 -14.47 11.45
CA THR A 13 -9.74 -14.32 12.90
C THR A 13 -8.59 -13.66 13.63
N ASP A 14 -7.34 -13.82 13.13
CA ASP A 14 -6.13 -13.37 13.80
C ASP A 14 -5.26 -12.47 12.93
N GLY A 15 -5.90 -11.64 12.07
CA GLY A 15 -5.20 -10.80 11.08
C GLY A 15 -4.16 -9.88 11.70
N PHE A 16 -4.53 -9.14 12.76
CA PHE A 16 -3.62 -8.20 13.42
C PHE A 16 -2.53 -8.88 14.25
N ALA A 17 -2.81 -10.03 14.84
CA ALA A 17 -1.77 -10.86 15.46
C ALA A 17 -0.77 -11.37 14.40
N GLY A 18 -1.25 -11.70 13.21
CA GLY A 18 -0.42 -12.08 12.07
C GLY A 18 0.45 -10.94 11.57
N ILE A 19 -0.09 -9.71 11.47
CA ILE A 19 0.67 -8.50 11.11
C ILE A 19 1.78 -8.25 12.12
N LEU A 20 1.46 -8.24 13.41
CA LEU A 20 2.44 -8.02 14.49
C LEU A 20 3.52 -9.11 14.52
N TYR A 21 3.12 -10.36 14.33
CA TYR A 21 4.09 -11.47 14.23
C TYR A 21 5.05 -11.28 13.05
N ALA A 22 4.53 -10.93 11.86
CA ALA A 22 5.34 -10.71 10.68
C ALA A 22 6.30 -9.51 10.84
N ALA A 23 5.83 -8.41 11.45
CA ALA A 23 6.66 -7.24 11.75
C ALA A 23 7.81 -7.61 12.68
N LYS A 24 7.53 -8.28 13.81
CA LYS A 24 8.53 -8.74 14.76
C LYS A 24 9.53 -9.73 14.13
N ALA A 25 9.02 -10.71 13.42
CA ALA A 25 9.86 -11.71 12.76
C ALA A 25 10.82 -11.09 11.74
N GLY A 26 10.31 -10.16 10.90
CA GLY A 26 11.14 -9.43 9.93
C GLY A 26 12.16 -8.52 10.60
N TYR A 27 11.76 -7.79 11.63
CA TYR A 27 12.67 -6.91 12.38
C TYR A 27 13.83 -7.67 13.03
N TYR A 28 13.55 -8.79 13.69
CA TYR A 28 14.60 -9.58 14.33
C TYR A 28 15.48 -10.35 13.36
N ALA A 29 14.99 -10.65 12.15
CA ALA A 29 15.77 -11.32 11.12
C ALA A 29 16.61 -10.35 10.28
N GLU A 30 16.00 -9.24 9.83
CA GLU A 30 16.56 -8.34 8.80
C GLU A 30 16.47 -6.85 9.18
N GLY A 31 15.95 -6.51 10.37
CA GLY A 31 15.72 -5.13 10.80
C GLY A 31 14.60 -4.40 10.08
N PHE A 32 13.83 -5.10 9.24
CA PHE A 32 12.81 -4.51 8.35
C PHE A 32 11.80 -5.55 7.86
N SER A 33 10.57 -5.11 7.55
CA SER A 33 9.60 -5.97 6.87
C SER A 33 8.64 -5.18 5.99
N ILE A 34 8.13 -5.83 4.93
CA ILE A 34 7.01 -5.36 4.11
C ILE A 34 5.91 -6.40 4.22
N ILE A 35 4.74 -5.97 4.67
CA ILE A 35 3.62 -6.86 4.99
C ILE A 35 2.45 -6.51 4.09
N ASN A 36 2.10 -7.40 3.17
CA ASN A 36 0.95 -7.21 2.30
C ASN A 36 -0.31 -7.83 2.90
N ASN A 37 -1.38 -7.04 2.95
CA ASN A 37 -2.69 -7.41 3.45
C ASN A 37 -3.75 -7.21 2.37
N SER A 38 -4.04 -8.27 1.63
CA SER A 38 -5.07 -8.30 0.58
C SER A 38 -6.43 -8.71 1.17
N TRP A 39 -6.78 -8.15 2.31
CA TRP A 39 -8.03 -8.38 3.04
C TRP A 39 -8.45 -7.11 3.76
N GLY A 40 -9.71 -7.05 4.15
CA GLY A 40 -10.25 -5.93 4.91
C GLY A 40 -11.72 -6.11 5.22
N GLY A 41 -12.23 -5.20 6.02
CA GLY A 41 -13.62 -5.16 6.46
C GLY A 41 -13.72 -4.64 7.89
N GLY A 42 -14.96 -4.48 8.38
CA GLY A 42 -15.17 -3.97 9.73
C GLY A 42 -14.98 -2.46 9.87
N GLY A 43 -15.04 -1.99 11.12
CA GLY A 43 -14.91 -0.58 11.47
C GLY A 43 -13.59 -0.28 12.17
N TYR A 44 -13.35 0.99 12.46
CA TYR A 44 -12.19 1.45 13.20
C TYR A 44 -12.11 0.85 14.61
N SER A 45 -10.92 0.42 15.00
CA SER A 45 -10.59 -0.08 16.34
C SER A 45 -9.32 0.57 16.87
N LEU A 46 -9.39 1.18 18.06
CA LEU A 46 -8.21 1.75 18.72
C LEU A 46 -7.12 0.71 19.02
N TYR A 47 -7.52 -0.52 19.32
CA TYR A 47 -6.59 -1.60 19.58
C TYR A 47 -5.82 -1.98 18.31
N GLU A 48 -6.52 -2.10 17.19
CA GLU A 48 -5.91 -2.45 15.90
C GLU A 48 -4.99 -1.34 15.39
N GLN A 49 -5.41 -0.07 15.54
CA GLN A 49 -4.53 1.08 15.27
C GLN A 49 -3.25 1.05 16.12
N ALA A 50 -3.37 0.69 17.40
CA ALA A 50 -2.19 0.59 18.26
C ALA A 50 -1.23 -0.51 17.80
N VAL A 51 -1.74 -1.65 17.33
CA VAL A 51 -0.93 -2.73 16.75
C VAL A 51 -0.21 -2.26 15.47
N VAL A 52 -0.92 -1.55 14.59
CA VAL A 52 -0.33 -0.97 13.37
C VAL A 52 0.79 0.01 13.74
N ASN A 53 0.54 0.91 14.68
CA ASN A 53 1.55 1.86 15.15
C ASN A 53 2.79 1.17 15.75
N GLU A 54 2.61 0.10 16.55
CA GLU A 54 3.71 -0.71 17.08
C GLU A 54 4.53 -1.32 15.93
N CYS A 55 3.88 -1.89 14.93
CA CYS A 55 4.57 -2.49 13.79
C CYS A 55 5.41 -1.47 13.01
N HIS A 56 4.83 -0.31 12.73
CA HIS A 56 5.50 0.75 11.96
C HIS A 56 6.62 1.42 12.77
N ASN A 57 6.34 1.86 14.00
CA ASN A 57 7.25 2.68 14.78
C ASN A 57 8.36 1.87 15.48
N ASP A 58 8.02 0.68 15.99
CA ASP A 58 8.93 -0.10 16.81
C ASP A 58 9.63 -1.24 16.03
N TYR A 59 8.99 -1.73 14.95
CA TYR A 59 9.51 -2.85 14.16
C TYR A 59 9.83 -2.50 12.71
N ASN A 60 9.92 -1.21 12.38
CA ASN A 60 10.39 -0.75 11.06
C ASN A 60 9.65 -1.45 9.90
N ALA A 61 8.35 -1.67 10.06
CA ALA A 61 7.53 -2.37 9.10
C ALA A 61 6.80 -1.40 8.15
N ILE A 62 6.69 -1.76 6.87
CA ILE A 62 5.76 -1.16 5.91
C ILE A 62 4.56 -2.09 5.78
N ILE A 63 3.36 -1.58 6.08
CA ILE A 63 2.12 -2.31 5.97
C ILE A 63 1.37 -1.82 4.74
N VAL A 64 1.23 -2.67 3.73
CA VAL A 64 0.55 -2.35 2.46
C VAL A 64 -0.77 -3.11 2.42
N CYS A 65 -1.87 -2.39 2.22
CA CYS A 65 -3.21 -2.95 2.30
C CYS A 65 -4.06 -2.63 1.07
N ALA A 66 -4.91 -3.57 0.70
CA ALA A 66 -5.94 -3.36 -0.31
C ALA A 66 -6.99 -2.35 0.18
N ALA A 67 -7.26 -1.29 -0.58
CA ALA A 67 -8.23 -0.25 -0.21
C ALA A 67 -9.68 -0.74 -0.19
N GLY A 68 -9.97 -1.85 -0.86
CA GLY A 68 -11.31 -2.43 -0.97
C GLY A 68 -11.85 -2.45 -2.39
N ASN A 69 -12.97 -3.16 -2.58
CA ASN A 69 -13.63 -3.36 -3.87
C ASN A 69 -15.10 -2.95 -3.78
N GLY A 70 -15.36 -1.68 -3.51
CA GLY A 70 -16.70 -1.14 -3.38
C GLY A 70 -17.41 -1.55 -2.09
N SER A 71 -18.72 -1.36 -2.05
CA SER A 71 -19.52 -1.83 -0.91
C SER A 71 -19.59 -3.35 -0.91
N THR A 72 -19.58 -3.94 0.26
CA THR A 72 -19.57 -5.39 0.49
C THR A 72 -20.71 -6.18 -0.16
N SER A 73 -21.74 -5.50 -0.67
CA SER A 73 -22.95 -6.15 -1.20
C SER A 73 -23.07 -6.15 -2.72
N SER A 74 -22.30 -5.39 -3.50
CA SER A 74 -22.59 -5.24 -4.92
C SER A 74 -21.42 -4.85 -5.86
N TRP A 75 -20.18 -4.77 -5.39
CA TRP A 75 -19.07 -4.28 -6.22
C TRP A 75 -19.35 -2.92 -6.88
N GLY A 76 -20.04 -2.04 -6.14
CA GLY A 76 -20.34 -0.69 -6.57
C GLY A 76 -19.25 0.29 -6.17
N GLU A 77 -19.39 1.52 -6.59
CA GLU A 77 -18.54 2.62 -6.16
C GLU A 77 -18.61 2.79 -4.63
N SER A 78 -17.47 2.98 -3.99
CA SER A 78 -17.39 3.25 -2.54
C SER A 78 -16.23 4.15 -2.21
N ASP A 79 -16.50 5.18 -1.40
CA ASP A 79 -15.53 6.05 -0.75
C ASP A 79 -15.39 5.76 0.76
N GLU A 80 -16.00 4.68 1.22
CA GLU A 80 -15.93 4.26 2.62
C GLU A 80 -14.55 3.67 2.95
N ALA A 81 -13.99 4.09 4.09
CA ALA A 81 -12.75 3.53 4.58
C ALA A 81 -12.91 2.05 4.96
N HIS A 82 -12.00 1.23 4.46
CA HIS A 82 -11.86 -0.17 4.86
C HIS A 82 -10.68 -0.32 5.82
N TYR A 83 -10.77 -1.27 6.74
CA TYR A 83 -9.67 -1.57 7.66
C TYR A 83 -9.13 -2.98 7.38
N PRO A 84 -7.79 -3.17 7.39
CA PRO A 84 -6.74 -2.29 7.94
C PRO A 84 -6.29 -1.13 7.05
N SER A 85 -6.71 -1.00 5.80
CA SER A 85 -6.20 0.03 4.87
C SER A 85 -6.45 1.48 5.31
N GLY A 86 -7.49 1.73 6.10
CA GLY A 86 -7.85 3.06 6.60
C GLY A 86 -7.17 3.47 7.92
N TYR A 87 -6.25 2.66 8.48
CA TYR A 87 -5.47 3.06 9.64
C TYR A 87 -4.31 3.98 9.27
N ASP A 88 -3.91 4.85 10.21
CA ASP A 88 -2.66 5.60 10.11
C ASP A 88 -1.47 4.63 10.05
N ASN A 89 -0.37 5.01 9.39
CA ASN A 89 0.82 4.18 9.20
C ASN A 89 0.58 2.88 8.39
N VAL A 90 -0.40 2.92 7.50
CA VAL A 90 -0.67 1.88 6.50
C VAL A 90 -0.66 2.53 5.13
N VAL A 91 -0.11 1.85 4.15
CA VAL A 91 -0.21 2.25 2.73
C VAL A 91 -1.46 1.62 2.13
N SER A 92 -2.47 2.42 1.88
CA SER A 92 -3.74 2.02 1.27
C SER A 92 -3.65 2.06 -0.25
N VAL A 93 -3.94 0.94 -0.92
CA VAL A 93 -3.75 0.79 -2.36
C VAL A 93 -5.07 0.55 -3.10
N CYS A 94 -5.42 1.51 -3.96
CA CYS A 94 -6.55 1.42 -4.90
C CYS A 94 -6.16 0.64 -6.16
N ALA A 95 -7.13 -0.05 -6.76
CA ALA A 95 -6.91 -0.78 -8.00
C ALA A 95 -7.19 0.09 -9.25
N LEU A 96 -6.26 0.04 -10.20
CA LEU A 96 -6.45 0.56 -11.56
C LEU A 96 -6.60 -0.59 -12.54
N GLY A 97 -7.42 -0.35 -13.54
CA GLY A 97 -7.54 -1.19 -14.72
C GLY A 97 -6.54 -0.80 -15.82
N ASN A 98 -6.85 -1.28 -17.02
CA ASN A 98 -6.05 -1.00 -18.21
C ASN A 98 -5.99 0.51 -18.51
N ASN A 99 -4.85 0.98 -19.03
CA ASN A 99 -4.65 2.37 -19.41
C ASN A 99 -4.77 3.37 -18.24
N ASN A 100 -4.50 2.96 -17.01
CA ASN A 100 -4.59 3.77 -15.80
C ASN A 100 -6.03 4.24 -15.46
N GLN A 101 -7.04 3.61 -16.03
CA GLN A 101 -8.43 3.93 -15.72
C GLN A 101 -8.80 3.32 -14.36
N TRP A 102 -9.47 4.12 -13.54
CA TRP A 102 -10.10 3.61 -12.34
C TRP A 102 -11.28 2.71 -12.70
N ASN A 103 -11.40 1.59 -12.04
CA ASN A 103 -12.53 0.69 -12.18
C ASN A 103 -13.61 1.03 -11.15
N HIS A 104 -14.85 1.21 -11.62
CA HIS A 104 -16.00 1.59 -10.78
C HIS A 104 -16.26 0.69 -9.55
N TRP A 105 -15.67 -0.49 -9.51
CA TRP A 105 -15.74 -1.39 -8.36
C TRP A 105 -14.61 -1.17 -7.34
N ALA A 106 -13.55 -0.44 -7.67
CA ALA A 106 -12.45 -0.21 -6.76
C ALA A 106 -12.81 0.90 -5.76
N THR A 107 -12.51 0.69 -4.49
CA THR A 107 -12.66 1.73 -3.46
C THR A 107 -11.72 2.91 -3.76
N TYR A 108 -12.24 4.12 -3.60
CA TYR A 108 -11.55 5.39 -3.70
C TYR A 108 -11.80 6.21 -2.43
N GLY A 109 -11.10 7.30 -2.22
CA GLY A 109 -11.36 8.16 -1.08
C GLY A 109 -10.12 8.75 -0.44
N THR A 110 -10.31 9.52 0.61
CA THR A 110 -9.25 10.26 1.31
C THR A 110 -8.27 9.38 2.06
N THR A 111 -8.63 8.12 2.31
CA THR A 111 -7.76 7.12 2.95
C THR A 111 -6.87 6.36 1.98
N VAL A 112 -7.03 6.58 0.67
CA VAL A 112 -6.18 5.95 -0.35
C VAL A 112 -4.88 6.73 -0.49
N ASP A 113 -3.74 6.03 -0.39
CA ASP A 113 -2.41 6.63 -0.52
C ASP A 113 -1.82 6.49 -1.92
N LEU A 114 -2.14 5.38 -2.59
CA LEU A 114 -1.52 4.99 -3.84
C LEU A 114 -2.49 4.20 -4.72
N ALA A 115 -2.34 4.33 -6.02
CA ALA A 115 -3.01 3.47 -6.98
C ALA A 115 -2.01 2.50 -7.64
N SER A 116 -2.48 1.29 -8.00
CA SER A 116 -1.65 0.26 -8.60
C SER A 116 -2.45 -0.59 -9.58
N PRO A 117 -1.83 -1.19 -10.62
CA PRO A 117 -2.51 -2.14 -11.49
C PRO A 117 -3.19 -3.26 -10.68
N GLY A 118 -4.48 -3.45 -10.90
CA GLY A 118 -5.30 -4.42 -10.17
C GLY A 118 -6.29 -5.19 -11.04
N GLU A 119 -6.22 -5.05 -12.37
CA GLU A 119 -7.04 -5.79 -13.33
C GLU A 119 -6.20 -6.73 -14.17
N GLY A 120 -6.67 -7.98 -14.36
CA GLY A 120 -6.00 -8.97 -15.16
C GLY A 120 -4.67 -9.46 -14.60
N ILE A 121 -4.44 -9.30 -13.30
CA ILE A 121 -3.16 -9.62 -12.65
C ILE A 121 -2.97 -11.14 -12.58
N ARG A 122 -2.00 -11.61 -13.33
CA ARG A 122 -1.68 -13.05 -13.42
C ARG A 122 -0.75 -13.47 -12.28
N SER A 123 -1.17 -14.49 -11.54
CA SER A 123 -0.36 -15.05 -10.46
C SER A 123 -0.59 -16.56 -10.33
N THR A 124 0.18 -17.19 -9.43
CA THR A 124 0.06 -18.61 -9.09
C THR A 124 -1.22 -18.87 -8.30
N THR A 125 -1.79 -20.05 -8.52
CA THR A 125 -2.93 -20.59 -7.77
C THR A 125 -2.60 -22.01 -7.33
N ASN A 126 -3.47 -22.64 -6.53
CA ASN A 126 -3.27 -24.02 -6.07
C ASN A 126 -3.05 -25.03 -7.21
N ASN A 127 -3.60 -24.75 -8.40
CA ASN A 127 -3.56 -25.69 -9.53
C ASN A 127 -2.98 -25.05 -10.83
N GLY A 128 -2.10 -24.05 -10.71
CA GLY A 128 -1.47 -23.40 -11.88
C GLY A 128 -1.45 -21.88 -11.78
N TYR A 129 -1.97 -21.23 -12.81
CA TYR A 129 -1.98 -19.77 -12.92
C TYR A 129 -3.39 -19.27 -13.26
N ALA A 130 -3.79 -18.18 -12.68
CA ALA A 130 -5.01 -17.47 -13.03
C ALA A 130 -4.76 -15.94 -13.07
N SER A 131 -5.65 -15.22 -13.74
CA SER A 131 -5.68 -13.75 -13.72
C SER A 131 -6.92 -13.32 -12.94
N TRP A 132 -6.72 -12.43 -11.97
CA TRP A 132 -7.78 -11.91 -11.12
C TRP A 132 -7.76 -10.39 -11.10
N ASP A 133 -8.91 -9.82 -10.69
CA ASP A 133 -9.13 -8.40 -10.56
C ASP A 133 -9.40 -8.06 -9.10
N GLY A 134 -8.92 -6.90 -8.64
CA GLY A 134 -9.18 -6.43 -7.29
C GLY A 134 -8.07 -5.56 -6.71
N SER A 135 -8.40 -4.78 -5.70
CA SER A 135 -7.42 -4.11 -4.85
C SER A 135 -6.51 -5.12 -4.14
N SER A 136 -7.02 -6.35 -3.91
CA SER A 136 -6.23 -7.49 -3.41
C SER A 136 -5.07 -7.88 -4.33
N MET A 137 -5.15 -7.59 -5.64
CA MET A 137 -4.09 -7.80 -6.64
C MET A 137 -3.23 -6.55 -6.80
N ALA A 138 -3.81 -5.37 -6.64
CA ALA A 138 -3.09 -4.09 -6.71
C ALA A 138 -2.11 -3.93 -5.53
N SER A 139 -2.52 -4.30 -4.34
CA SER A 139 -1.72 -4.17 -3.11
C SER A 139 -0.37 -4.91 -3.19
N PRO A 140 -0.28 -6.21 -3.57
CA PRO A 140 1.01 -6.88 -3.68
C PRO A 140 1.88 -6.35 -4.83
N VAL A 141 1.30 -5.79 -5.90
CA VAL A 141 2.07 -5.11 -6.95
C VAL A 141 2.73 -3.86 -6.37
N ALA A 142 1.99 -3.03 -5.62
CA ALA A 142 2.58 -1.90 -4.91
C ALA A 142 3.64 -2.36 -3.88
N ALA A 143 3.34 -3.37 -3.05
CA ALA A 143 4.27 -3.91 -2.07
C ALA A 143 5.59 -4.36 -2.68
N SER A 144 5.57 -4.89 -3.90
CA SER A 144 6.78 -5.28 -4.62
C SER A 144 7.70 -4.10 -4.95
N VAL A 145 7.14 -2.91 -5.21
CA VAL A 145 7.91 -1.69 -5.48
C VAL A 145 8.61 -1.21 -4.21
N PHE A 146 7.93 -1.24 -3.04
CA PHE A 146 8.59 -0.98 -1.76
C PHE A 146 9.77 -1.94 -1.53
N GLY A 147 9.59 -3.22 -1.87
CA GLY A 147 10.67 -4.23 -1.81
C GLY A 147 11.85 -3.91 -2.72
N LEU A 148 11.59 -3.47 -3.94
CA LEU A 148 12.65 -3.04 -4.88
C LEU A 148 13.42 -1.83 -4.35
N VAL A 149 12.72 -0.81 -3.84
CA VAL A 149 13.35 0.40 -3.27
C VAL A 149 14.19 0.05 -2.05
N LYS A 150 13.67 -0.78 -1.14
CA LYS A 150 14.44 -1.25 0.04
C LYS A 150 15.67 -2.06 -0.34
N THR A 151 15.54 -2.94 -1.32
CA THR A 151 16.68 -3.75 -1.82
C THR A 151 17.77 -2.87 -2.42
N TYR A 152 17.38 -1.82 -3.13
CA TYR A 152 18.31 -0.87 -3.74
C TYR A 152 18.97 0.06 -2.71
N ASN A 153 18.24 0.36 -1.61
CA ASN A 153 18.69 1.24 -0.52
C ASN A 153 18.61 0.50 0.83
N PRO A 154 19.50 -0.46 1.09
CA PRO A 154 19.37 -1.35 2.27
C PRO A 154 19.46 -0.62 3.61
N GLU A 155 20.07 0.58 3.66
CA GLU A 155 20.21 1.38 4.87
C GLU A 155 18.95 2.23 5.21
N TRP A 156 17.99 2.31 4.29
CA TRP A 156 16.79 3.12 4.53
C TRP A 156 15.82 2.43 5.49
N ASN A 157 15.23 3.22 6.39
CA ASN A 157 14.13 2.76 7.23
C ASN A 157 12.78 2.75 6.45
N ASN A 158 11.72 2.30 7.09
CA ASN A 158 10.38 2.25 6.51
C ASN A 158 9.92 3.62 6.02
N GLU A 159 10.08 4.69 6.82
CA GLU A 159 9.65 6.05 6.46
C GLU A 159 10.34 6.56 5.20
N MET A 160 11.65 6.31 5.04
CA MET A 160 12.41 6.72 3.85
C MET A 160 11.95 5.97 2.61
N VAL A 161 11.70 4.66 2.73
CA VAL A 161 11.20 3.83 1.63
C VAL A 161 9.78 4.25 1.25
N GLU A 162 8.89 4.47 2.23
CA GLU A 162 7.53 4.96 2.00
C GLU A 162 7.52 6.33 1.33
N MET A 163 8.29 7.28 1.87
CA MET A 163 8.40 8.62 1.30
C MET A 163 8.85 8.56 -0.16
N MET A 164 9.83 7.73 -0.50
CA MET A 164 10.32 7.58 -1.87
C MET A 164 9.23 7.06 -2.79
N VAL A 165 8.58 5.95 -2.45
CA VAL A 165 7.55 5.35 -3.31
C VAL A 165 6.35 6.28 -3.46
N LEU A 166 5.88 6.89 -2.37
CA LEU A 166 4.74 7.78 -2.39
C LEU A 166 5.01 9.11 -3.12
N SER A 167 6.21 9.69 -2.97
CA SER A 167 6.55 10.96 -3.61
C SER A 167 6.84 10.84 -5.10
N THR A 168 7.17 9.66 -5.59
CA THR A 168 7.47 9.39 -6.99
C THR A 168 6.32 8.74 -7.75
N ALA A 169 5.17 8.58 -7.10
CA ALA A 169 3.96 8.09 -7.75
C ALA A 169 3.55 8.99 -8.93
N ASP A 170 3.09 8.37 -10.00
CA ASP A 170 2.75 9.07 -11.24
C ASP A 170 1.30 9.62 -11.19
N PRO A 171 1.12 10.96 -11.13
CA PRO A 171 -0.19 11.57 -11.06
C PRO A 171 -0.95 11.54 -12.40
N VAL A 172 -0.38 10.95 -13.46
CA VAL A 172 -1.01 10.84 -14.78
C VAL A 172 -2.42 10.23 -14.73
N ILE A 173 -2.71 9.43 -13.71
CA ILE A 173 -4.03 8.82 -13.50
C ILE A 173 -5.15 9.85 -13.43
N TYR A 174 -4.90 11.06 -12.93
CA TYR A 174 -5.88 12.14 -12.84
C TYR A 174 -6.17 12.84 -14.18
N ASN A 175 -5.32 12.62 -15.20
CA ASN A 175 -5.57 13.06 -16.57
C ASN A 175 -6.53 12.10 -17.32
N VAL A 176 -6.67 10.87 -16.82
CA VAL A 176 -7.50 9.83 -17.43
C VAL A 176 -8.82 9.67 -16.69
N ASN A 177 -8.80 9.84 -15.37
CA ASN A 177 -9.95 9.77 -14.47
C ASN A 177 -10.33 11.21 -14.08
N THR A 178 -11.14 11.83 -14.94
CA THR A 178 -11.42 13.28 -14.90
C THR A 178 -12.67 13.66 -14.11
N GLU A 179 -13.36 12.67 -13.56
CA GLU A 179 -14.54 12.88 -12.72
C GLU A 179 -14.15 13.66 -11.45
N ASP A 180 -14.91 14.73 -11.16
CA ASP A 180 -14.60 15.65 -10.04
C ASP A 180 -14.48 14.90 -8.70
N TYR A 181 -15.30 13.87 -8.48
CA TYR A 181 -15.29 13.09 -7.24
C TYR A 181 -14.07 12.17 -7.10
N LEU A 182 -13.34 11.89 -8.18
CA LEU A 182 -12.11 11.10 -8.15
C LEU A 182 -10.84 11.95 -7.93
N GLN A 183 -10.95 13.28 -8.10
CA GLN A 183 -9.77 14.15 -8.00
C GLN A 183 -9.21 14.15 -6.57
N GLY A 184 -7.97 13.66 -6.44
CA GLY A 184 -7.30 13.49 -5.15
C GLY A 184 -7.73 12.26 -4.35
N MET A 185 -8.67 11.45 -4.87
CA MET A 185 -9.25 10.30 -4.17
C MET A 185 -8.65 8.94 -4.57
N LEU A 186 -7.68 8.95 -5.49
CA LEU A 186 -6.92 7.78 -5.92
C LEU A 186 -5.48 7.79 -5.37
N GLY A 187 -5.27 8.51 -4.28
CA GLY A 187 -3.97 8.68 -3.65
C GLY A 187 -3.04 9.63 -4.41
N ARG A 188 -1.75 9.50 -4.21
CA ARG A 188 -0.72 10.37 -4.82
C ARG A 188 -0.53 10.13 -6.31
N GLY A 189 -0.98 8.98 -6.82
CA GLY A 189 -0.81 8.57 -8.19
C GLY A 189 -0.65 7.07 -8.34
N ARG A 190 -0.34 6.62 -9.55
CA ARG A 190 0.02 5.22 -9.80
C ARG A 190 1.44 4.94 -9.28
N VAL A 191 1.62 3.80 -8.63
CA VAL A 191 2.95 3.32 -8.23
C VAL A 191 3.91 3.28 -9.43
N GLU A 192 5.12 3.84 -9.29
CA GLU A 192 6.08 3.98 -10.38
C GLU A 192 7.48 3.53 -9.93
N ALA A 193 7.83 2.29 -10.29
CA ALA A 193 9.06 1.66 -9.84
C ALA A 193 10.33 2.33 -10.38
N TYR A 194 10.32 2.76 -11.65
CA TYR A 194 11.49 3.39 -12.24
C TYR A 194 11.85 4.69 -11.54
N ASN A 195 10.89 5.60 -11.39
CA ASN A 195 11.12 6.87 -10.71
C ASN A 195 11.50 6.67 -9.24
N ALA A 196 10.90 5.70 -8.55
CA ALA A 196 11.24 5.37 -7.17
C ALA A 196 12.68 4.87 -6.99
N LEU A 197 13.26 4.26 -8.02
CA LEU A 197 14.65 3.75 -7.97
C LEU A 197 15.69 4.79 -8.38
N ILE A 198 15.34 5.74 -9.27
CA ILE A 198 16.32 6.69 -9.82
C ILE A 198 16.26 8.09 -9.22
N THR A 199 15.15 8.43 -8.54
CA THR A 199 15.01 9.76 -7.93
C THR A 199 15.86 9.82 -6.67
N PRO A 200 16.76 10.81 -6.51
CA PRO A 200 17.50 10.97 -5.28
C PRO A 200 16.55 11.43 -4.16
N LEU A 201 16.63 10.83 -2.98
CA LEU A 201 15.79 11.17 -1.83
C LEU A 201 15.93 12.63 -1.41
N PHE A 202 17.16 13.17 -1.58
CA PHE A 202 17.46 14.58 -1.41
C PHE A 202 17.98 15.09 -2.76
N PRO A 203 17.27 16.02 -3.44
CA PRO A 203 17.89 16.73 -4.56
C PRO A 203 19.17 17.33 -3.99
N ASN A 204 20.29 17.10 -4.68
CA ASN A 204 21.62 17.55 -4.27
C ASN A 204 21.52 18.89 -3.56
N ILE A 205 21.65 18.90 -2.24
CA ILE A 205 22.12 20.06 -1.55
C ILE A 205 23.58 20.09 -2.02
N ASP A 206 23.85 20.85 -3.10
CA ASP A 206 25.21 21.18 -3.44
C ASP A 206 25.81 21.67 -2.13
N TYR A 207 26.75 20.92 -1.60
CA TYR A 207 27.53 21.29 -0.45
C TYR A 207 28.21 22.61 -0.88
N VAL A 208 27.57 23.74 -0.58
CA VAL A 208 28.22 25.04 -0.66
C VAL A 208 29.22 24.99 0.49
N GLY A 209 30.34 24.30 0.16
CA GLY A 209 31.45 24.11 1.02
C GLY A 209 32.01 25.46 1.41
N GLU A 210 32.36 25.53 2.68
CA GLU A 210 33.49 26.30 3.19
C GLU A 210 33.55 27.79 2.84
N ASP A 211 32.65 28.64 3.37
CA ASP A 211 32.97 30.06 3.52
C ASP A 211 32.21 30.77 4.67
N LEU A 212 31.93 30.08 5.76
CA LEU A 212 31.35 30.71 6.96
C LEU A 212 32.20 30.55 8.23
N ILE A 213 33.55 30.45 8.09
CA ILE A 213 34.44 30.63 9.22
C ILE A 213 35.57 31.58 8.80
N ALA A 214 35.27 32.86 8.64
CA ALA A 214 36.25 33.95 8.72
C ALA A 214 35.48 35.26 8.91
N GLY A 215 35.26 35.67 10.17
CA GLY A 215 34.70 36.97 10.50
C GLY A 215 34.47 37.06 11.98
#